data_0dcbc067e0277035aff7ec7535dd8c36
#
_entry.id   0dcbc067e0277035aff7ec7535dd8c36
#
_cell.length_a   1.000
_cell.length_b   1.000
_cell.length_c   1.000
_cell.angle_alpha   90.00
_cell.angle_beta   90.00
_cell.angle_gamma   90.00
#
_symmetry.space_group_name_H-M   'P 1'
#
loop_
_entity.id
_entity.type
_entity.pdbx_description
1 polymer ?
#
loop_
_entity_poly.entity_id
_entity_poly.type
_entity_poly.pdbx_seq_one_letter_code
_entity_poly.pdbx_strand_id
1 'polypeptide(L)'
;MRVGVTGVSSDLGRGLLPRLEADPLVDSIVVFDVAHPPALTKKCSFVRVDLTRPGMEAALTRAFEEQRLDSLFHLAFVNSRVHRAAFAHELEVIGSMHVLAAAQETGLKRLIIPSLTALYGARPDGPAVCTEEHPLEGAGVRFVTDRVEVEHQIQKFAVRDPDVHVVVLRFAPIVGQTADNPFTRLLRTGFIPTILGFDPVWQVVHEDDAVTALHLALSTKAEGSFNVVGDSAAPFSTIARLAGARTVPLPGPLLRATILALESAGVASVPVPLLAFLRYSWIADGQRARKQLGFEPRVPFLEAMASMRERRT
;
A
#
# COMPACT_ATOMS: atom_id res chain seq x y z
N MET A 1 -17.34 -14.64 -11.01
CA MET A 1 -16.64 -14.66 -9.69
C MET A 1 -17.35 -13.74 -8.72
N ARG A 2 -17.40 -14.13 -7.45
CA ARG A 2 -17.89 -13.30 -6.34
C ARG A 2 -16.69 -12.73 -5.58
N VAL A 3 -16.58 -11.42 -5.58
CA VAL A 3 -15.39 -10.72 -5.10
C VAL A 3 -15.70 -9.94 -3.84
N GLY A 4 -14.96 -10.19 -2.77
CA GLY A 4 -14.98 -9.38 -1.56
C GLY A 4 -13.94 -8.24 -1.64
N VAL A 5 -14.26 -7.09 -1.05
CA VAL A 5 -13.32 -5.97 -0.90
C VAL A 5 -13.43 -5.41 0.50
N THR A 6 -12.37 -5.48 1.31
CA THR A 6 -12.29 -4.72 2.56
C THR A 6 -11.63 -3.37 2.32
N GLY A 7 -12.03 -2.33 3.05
CA GLY A 7 -11.38 -1.01 2.96
C GLY A 7 -11.60 -0.31 1.62
N VAL A 8 -12.80 -0.40 1.06
CA VAL A 8 -13.16 0.27 -0.21
C VAL A 8 -13.04 1.79 -0.13
N SER A 9 -13.10 2.35 1.08
CA SER A 9 -12.90 3.78 1.33
C SER A 9 -11.47 4.26 1.13
N SER A 10 -10.49 3.35 0.99
CA SER A 10 -9.10 3.69 0.66
C SER A 10 -8.97 4.21 -0.78
N ASP A 11 -7.87 4.90 -1.11
CA ASP A 11 -7.62 5.38 -2.47
C ASP A 11 -7.60 4.23 -3.49
N LEU A 12 -6.93 3.13 -3.14
CA LEU A 12 -6.90 1.92 -3.96
C LEU A 12 -8.29 1.30 -4.11
N GLY A 13 -9.07 1.24 -3.02
CA GLY A 13 -10.43 0.70 -3.04
C GLY A 13 -11.37 1.51 -3.93
N ARG A 14 -11.32 2.84 -3.81
CA ARG A 14 -12.10 3.75 -4.67
C ARG A 14 -11.76 3.63 -6.14
N GLY A 15 -10.47 3.45 -6.47
CA GLY A 15 -10.04 3.24 -7.86
C GLY A 15 -10.37 1.85 -8.40
N LEU A 16 -10.32 0.83 -7.55
CA LEU A 16 -10.55 -0.57 -7.95
C LEU A 16 -12.03 -0.87 -8.18
N LEU A 17 -12.93 -0.36 -7.35
CA LEU A 17 -14.34 -0.69 -7.40
C LEU A 17 -14.98 -0.50 -8.78
N PRO A 18 -14.81 0.63 -9.48
CA PRO A 18 -15.37 0.79 -10.84
C PRO A 18 -14.80 -0.21 -11.86
N ARG A 19 -13.55 -0.64 -11.69
CA ARG A 19 -12.94 -1.64 -12.60
C ARG A 19 -13.52 -3.03 -12.38
N LEU A 20 -13.75 -3.42 -11.13
CA LEU A 20 -14.42 -4.68 -10.79
C LEU A 20 -15.87 -4.70 -11.31
N GLU A 21 -16.57 -3.58 -11.21
CA GLU A 21 -17.94 -3.45 -11.73
C GLU A 21 -18.02 -3.59 -13.23
N ALA A 22 -17.04 -3.07 -13.97
CA ALA A 22 -16.96 -3.15 -15.42
C ALA A 22 -16.47 -4.53 -15.90
N ASP A 23 -15.86 -5.33 -15.01
CA ASP A 23 -15.32 -6.63 -15.40
C ASP A 23 -16.46 -7.67 -15.61
N PRO A 24 -16.57 -8.27 -16.80
CA PRO A 24 -17.57 -9.30 -17.08
C PRO A 24 -17.35 -10.59 -16.30
N LEU A 25 -16.15 -10.86 -15.80
CA LEU A 25 -15.84 -12.04 -14.98
C LEU A 25 -16.33 -11.89 -13.53
N VAL A 26 -16.67 -10.67 -13.10
CA VAL A 26 -17.17 -10.37 -11.76
C VAL A 26 -18.70 -10.34 -11.78
N ASP A 27 -19.31 -11.31 -11.12
CA ASP A 27 -20.77 -11.45 -11.03
C ASP A 27 -21.35 -10.56 -9.92
N SER A 28 -20.67 -10.51 -8.77
CA SER A 28 -21.06 -9.71 -7.62
C SER A 28 -19.85 -9.24 -6.79
N ILE A 29 -20.01 -8.11 -6.14
CA ILE A 29 -19.01 -7.49 -5.26
C ILE A 29 -19.61 -7.33 -3.87
N VAL A 30 -18.91 -7.79 -2.86
CA VAL A 30 -19.28 -7.59 -1.45
C VAL A 30 -18.28 -6.64 -0.80
N VAL A 31 -18.76 -5.49 -0.39
CA VAL A 31 -17.96 -4.46 0.26
C VAL A 31 -18.02 -4.63 1.77
N PHE A 32 -16.87 -4.83 2.40
CA PHE A 32 -16.70 -4.92 3.85
C PHE A 32 -16.03 -3.63 4.35
N ASP A 33 -16.76 -2.77 5.03
CA ASP A 33 -16.21 -1.50 5.54
C ASP A 33 -16.97 -1.05 6.79
N VAL A 34 -16.41 -0.12 7.54
CA VAL A 34 -17.06 0.48 8.73
C VAL A 34 -18.19 1.42 8.35
N ALA A 35 -18.09 2.06 7.18
CA ALA A 35 -19.05 3.01 6.66
C ALA A 35 -19.55 2.60 5.27
N HIS A 36 -20.84 2.81 5.03
CA HIS A 36 -21.42 2.57 3.71
C HIS A 36 -20.80 3.52 2.67
N PRO A 37 -20.27 3.02 1.55
CA PRO A 37 -19.77 3.86 0.48
C PRO A 37 -20.88 4.77 -0.08
N PRO A 38 -20.55 5.98 -0.54
CA PRO A 38 -21.56 6.95 -1.01
C PRO A 38 -22.35 6.48 -2.25
N ALA A 39 -21.77 5.60 -3.05
CA ALA A 39 -22.44 5.00 -4.20
C ALA A 39 -22.04 3.53 -4.31
N LEU A 40 -23.03 2.65 -4.33
CA LEU A 40 -22.91 1.26 -4.70
C LEU A 40 -23.71 1.00 -5.97
N THR A 41 -23.15 0.23 -6.88
CA THR A 41 -23.86 -0.18 -8.10
C THR A 41 -24.72 -1.43 -7.85
N LYS A 42 -25.42 -1.87 -8.91
CA LYS A 42 -26.27 -3.08 -8.86
C LYS A 42 -25.51 -4.37 -8.56
N LYS A 43 -24.18 -4.41 -8.87
CA LYS A 43 -23.34 -5.57 -8.57
C LYS A 43 -22.84 -5.59 -7.13
N CYS A 44 -22.95 -4.48 -6.40
CA CYS A 44 -22.37 -4.30 -5.08
C CYS A 44 -23.40 -4.52 -3.97
N SER A 45 -23.00 -5.27 -2.96
CA SER A 45 -23.67 -5.35 -1.65
C SER A 45 -22.71 -4.86 -0.56
N PHE A 46 -23.27 -4.43 0.58
CA PHE A 46 -22.49 -3.90 1.70
C PHE A 46 -22.71 -4.72 2.95
N VAL A 47 -21.62 -5.08 3.61
CA VAL A 47 -21.60 -5.71 4.92
C VAL A 47 -20.77 -4.83 5.85
N ARG A 48 -21.38 -4.33 6.91
CA ARG A 48 -20.69 -3.49 7.88
C ARG A 48 -19.76 -4.34 8.73
N VAL A 49 -18.45 -4.05 8.66
CA VAL A 49 -17.40 -4.75 9.38
C VAL A 49 -16.42 -3.75 9.99
N ASP A 50 -16.08 -3.95 11.25
CA ASP A 50 -15.04 -3.21 11.95
C ASP A 50 -13.95 -4.21 12.36
N LEU A 51 -12.87 -4.28 11.57
CA LEU A 51 -11.78 -5.24 11.74
C LEU A 51 -11.00 -5.05 13.05
N THR A 52 -11.20 -3.93 13.76
CA THR A 52 -10.53 -3.68 15.05
C THR A 52 -11.25 -4.33 16.23
N ARG A 53 -12.44 -4.90 16.00
CA ARG A 53 -13.19 -5.52 17.07
C ARG A 53 -12.75 -6.95 17.36
N PRO A 54 -12.58 -7.33 18.63
CA PRO A 54 -12.30 -8.72 19.00
C PRO A 54 -13.38 -9.69 18.49
N GLY A 55 -12.96 -10.89 18.08
CA GLY A 55 -13.89 -11.94 17.62
C GLY A 55 -14.47 -11.70 16.23
N MET A 56 -13.87 -10.82 15.44
CA MET A 56 -14.37 -10.48 14.10
C MET A 56 -14.18 -11.62 13.10
N GLU A 57 -13.27 -12.56 13.35
CA GLU A 57 -13.04 -13.73 12.50
C GLU A 57 -14.34 -14.52 12.26
N ALA A 58 -15.11 -14.85 13.31
CA ALA A 58 -16.35 -15.63 13.17
C ALA A 58 -17.43 -14.86 12.35
N ALA A 59 -17.49 -13.54 12.49
CA ALA A 59 -18.41 -12.72 11.71
C ALA A 59 -17.99 -12.66 10.22
N LEU A 60 -16.69 -12.56 9.94
CA LEU A 60 -16.14 -12.59 8.59
C LEU A 60 -16.33 -13.96 7.94
N THR A 61 -16.03 -15.07 8.66
CA THR A 61 -16.24 -16.44 8.18
C THR A 61 -17.69 -16.61 7.73
N ARG A 62 -18.65 -16.29 8.60
CA ARG A 62 -20.08 -16.36 8.25
C ARG A 62 -20.41 -15.53 7.02
N ALA A 63 -19.93 -14.29 6.96
CA ALA A 63 -20.21 -13.41 5.83
C ALA A 63 -19.57 -13.93 4.52
N PHE A 64 -18.36 -14.48 4.56
CA PHE A 64 -17.71 -15.06 3.38
C PHE A 64 -18.45 -16.29 2.87
N GLU A 65 -18.94 -17.17 3.78
CA GLU A 65 -19.75 -18.33 3.45
C GLU A 65 -21.11 -17.94 2.84
N GLU A 66 -21.86 -17.06 3.53
CA GLU A 66 -23.17 -16.59 3.05
C GLU A 66 -23.09 -15.95 1.67
N GLN A 67 -22.03 -15.18 1.43
CA GLN A 67 -21.78 -14.52 0.15
C GLN A 67 -21.07 -15.46 -0.85
N ARG A 68 -20.58 -16.62 -0.42
CA ARG A 68 -19.84 -17.60 -1.23
C ARG A 68 -18.70 -16.95 -2.00
N LEU A 69 -17.80 -16.26 -1.30
CA LEU A 69 -16.73 -15.50 -1.92
C LEU A 69 -15.72 -16.42 -2.62
N ASP A 70 -15.35 -16.08 -3.85
CA ASP A 70 -14.28 -16.73 -4.60
C ASP A 70 -12.92 -16.05 -4.33
N SER A 71 -12.92 -14.71 -4.24
CA SER A 71 -11.72 -13.88 -4.12
C SER A 71 -11.94 -12.71 -3.18
N LEU A 72 -10.87 -12.28 -2.50
CA LEU A 72 -10.90 -11.14 -1.58
C LEU A 72 -9.75 -10.19 -1.87
N PHE A 73 -10.06 -8.90 -2.01
CA PHE A 73 -9.11 -7.80 -1.89
C PHE A 73 -9.11 -7.29 -0.45
N HIS A 74 -8.01 -7.49 0.25
CA HIS A 74 -7.86 -6.94 1.60
C HIS A 74 -7.15 -5.60 1.54
N LEU A 75 -7.90 -4.49 1.40
CA LEU A 75 -7.39 -3.13 1.23
C LEU A 75 -7.56 -2.26 2.48
N ALA A 76 -8.01 -2.84 3.60
CA ALA A 76 -8.28 -2.13 4.85
C ALA A 76 -6.98 -1.81 5.61
N PHE A 77 -6.17 -0.94 5.03
CA PHE A 77 -4.93 -0.45 5.60
C PHE A 77 -4.96 1.06 5.80
N VAL A 78 -4.22 1.54 6.79
CA VAL A 78 -4.19 2.95 7.14
C VAL A 78 -3.31 3.72 6.17
N ASN A 79 -3.90 4.59 5.36
CA ASN A 79 -3.18 5.55 4.52
C ASN A 79 -3.29 6.99 5.04
N SER A 80 -4.19 7.24 5.99
CA SER A 80 -4.47 8.58 6.51
C SER A 80 -3.67 8.89 7.79
N ARG A 81 -3.77 10.15 8.24
CA ARG A 81 -3.26 10.57 9.54
C ARG A 81 -4.02 9.86 10.65
N VAL A 82 -3.60 8.66 10.98
CA VAL A 82 -4.14 7.99 12.17
C VAL A 82 -3.47 8.58 13.39
N HIS A 83 -4.26 9.28 14.17
CA HIS A 83 -3.82 9.95 15.38
C HIS A 83 -3.40 8.98 16.50
N ARG A 84 -3.62 7.66 16.33
CA ARG A 84 -3.28 6.64 17.34
C ARG A 84 -2.59 5.45 16.67
N ALA A 85 -1.31 5.29 16.98
CA ALA A 85 -0.53 4.14 16.52
C ALA A 85 -1.15 2.78 16.96
N ALA A 86 -1.84 2.75 18.10
CA ALA A 86 -2.58 1.57 18.56
C ALA A 86 -3.72 1.18 17.59
N PHE A 87 -4.48 2.14 17.09
CA PHE A 87 -5.54 1.86 16.11
C PHE A 87 -4.99 1.32 14.79
N ALA A 88 -3.85 1.85 14.32
CA ALA A 88 -3.20 1.34 13.11
C ALA A 88 -2.79 -0.12 13.29
N HIS A 89 -2.18 -0.46 14.41
CA HIS A 89 -1.80 -1.83 14.74
C HIS A 89 -3.03 -2.78 14.81
N GLU A 90 -4.08 -2.36 15.52
CA GLU A 90 -5.33 -3.14 15.61
C GLU A 90 -5.95 -3.38 14.22
N LEU A 91 -6.01 -2.36 13.37
CA LEU A 91 -6.57 -2.51 12.04
C LEU A 91 -5.69 -3.35 11.11
N GLU A 92 -4.38 -3.07 11.07
CA GLU A 92 -3.48 -3.68 10.10
C GLU A 92 -3.05 -5.08 10.53
N VAL A 93 -2.59 -5.26 11.77
CA VAL A 93 -2.06 -6.54 12.24
C VAL A 93 -3.19 -7.48 12.68
N ILE A 94 -4.01 -7.02 13.64
CA ILE A 94 -5.09 -7.87 14.18
C ILE A 94 -6.20 -8.04 13.15
N GLY A 95 -6.59 -6.97 12.45
CA GLY A 95 -7.58 -7.03 11.37
C GLY A 95 -7.19 -7.98 10.25
N SER A 96 -5.91 -8.00 9.85
CA SER A 96 -5.40 -8.98 8.87
C SER A 96 -5.46 -10.41 9.41
N MET A 97 -5.16 -10.63 10.69
CA MET A 97 -5.31 -11.97 11.30
C MET A 97 -6.76 -12.47 11.22
N HIS A 98 -7.75 -11.62 11.51
CA HIS A 98 -9.17 -11.98 11.38
C HIS A 98 -9.53 -12.36 9.94
N VAL A 99 -9.02 -11.60 8.95
CA VAL A 99 -9.24 -11.88 7.53
C VAL A 99 -8.60 -13.19 7.09
N LEU A 100 -7.35 -13.46 7.51
CA LEU A 100 -6.64 -14.70 7.20
C LEU A 100 -7.33 -15.92 7.81
N ALA A 101 -7.80 -15.82 9.07
CA ALA A 101 -8.55 -16.87 9.72
C ALA A 101 -9.86 -17.18 8.98
N ALA A 102 -10.64 -16.17 8.61
CA ALA A 102 -11.87 -16.35 7.84
C ALA A 102 -11.60 -16.94 6.45
N ALA A 103 -10.52 -16.50 5.77
CA ALA A 103 -10.12 -17.04 4.47
C ALA A 103 -9.80 -18.55 4.55
N GLN A 104 -9.15 -18.96 5.62
CA GLN A 104 -8.82 -20.38 5.87
C GLN A 104 -10.07 -21.25 6.03
N GLU A 105 -11.03 -20.81 6.84
CA GLU A 105 -12.23 -21.59 7.17
C GLU A 105 -13.22 -21.69 6.01
N THR A 106 -13.26 -20.70 5.11
CA THR A 106 -14.29 -20.60 4.07
C THR A 106 -13.90 -21.16 2.71
N GLY A 107 -12.65 -21.64 2.56
CA GLY A 107 -12.15 -22.14 1.28
C GLY A 107 -12.08 -21.04 0.21
N LEU A 108 -11.79 -19.81 0.61
CA LEU A 108 -11.49 -18.70 -0.30
C LEU A 108 -10.39 -19.13 -1.27
N LYS A 109 -10.57 -18.88 -2.57
CA LYS A 109 -9.60 -19.34 -3.58
C LYS A 109 -8.47 -18.36 -3.80
N ARG A 110 -8.72 -17.06 -3.58
CA ARG A 110 -7.74 -16.02 -3.87
C ARG A 110 -7.80 -14.88 -2.87
N LEU A 111 -6.62 -14.47 -2.41
CA LEU A 111 -6.45 -13.33 -1.51
C LEU A 111 -5.42 -12.37 -2.10
N ILE A 112 -5.82 -11.11 -2.33
CA ILE A 112 -4.97 -10.05 -2.88
C ILE A 112 -4.78 -8.96 -1.82
N ILE A 113 -3.52 -8.62 -1.54
CA ILE A 113 -3.16 -7.70 -0.46
C ILE A 113 -2.14 -6.66 -0.96
N PRO A 114 -2.38 -5.35 -0.79
CA PRO A 114 -1.39 -4.32 -1.06
C PRO A 114 -0.35 -4.25 0.06
N SER A 115 0.89 -4.08 -0.34
CA SER A 115 2.03 -3.84 0.53
C SER A 115 2.91 -2.72 -0.05
N LEU A 116 4.11 -2.53 0.49
CA LEU A 116 4.98 -1.40 0.16
C LEU A 116 6.40 -1.86 -0.13
N THR A 117 7.06 -1.29 -1.14
CA THR A 117 8.51 -1.50 -1.35
C THR A 117 9.35 -0.87 -0.23
N ALA A 118 8.79 0.08 0.52
CA ALA A 118 9.42 0.67 1.71
C ALA A 118 9.77 -0.36 2.80
N LEU A 119 9.13 -1.55 2.78
CA LEU A 119 9.42 -2.62 3.74
C LEU A 119 10.83 -3.21 3.59
N TYR A 120 11.47 -3.06 2.43
CA TYR A 120 12.89 -3.43 2.26
C TYR A 120 13.82 -2.56 3.12
N GLY A 121 13.36 -1.36 3.52
CA GLY A 121 14.19 -0.38 4.24
C GLY A 121 15.13 0.39 3.32
N ALA A 122 15.74 1.45 3.86
CA ALA A 122 16.74 2.26 3.18
C ALA A 122 18.01 2.29 4.04
N ARG A 123 19.12 1.68 3.56
CA ARG A 123 20.33 1.45 4.36
C ARG A 123 21.59 1.72 3.56
N PRO A 124 22.72 2.05 4.25
CA PRO A 124 23.98 2.31 3.58
C PRO A 124 24.58 1.08 2.88
N ASP A 125 24.28 -0.11 3.39
CA ASP A 125 24.72 -1.43 2.93
C ASP A 125 23.62 -2.19 2.19
N GLY A 126 22.49 -1.53 1.90
CA GLY A 126 21.38 -2.11 1.18
C GLY A 126 21.71 -2.42 -0.27
N PRO A 127 20.96 -3.35 -0.90
CA PRO A 127 21.15 -3.64 -2.32
C PRO A 127 20.82 -2.42 -3.18
N ALA A 128 21.47 -2.29 -4.33
CA ALA A 128 21.17 -1.22 -5.28
C ALA A 128 19.73 -1.30 -5.80
N VAL A 129 19.23 -2.53 -5.97
CA VAL A 129 17.85 -2.83 -6.40
C VAL A 129 17.34 -4.03 -5.61
N CYS A 130 16.17 -3.90 -4.97
CA CYS A 130 15.53 -4.97 -4.21
C CYS A 130 14.66 -5.85 -5.11
N THR A 131 14.86 -7.15 -5.07
CA THR A 131 13.93 -8.14 -5.61
C THR A 131 13.00 -8.64 -4.51
N GLU A 132 11.98 -9.42 -4.85
CA GLU A 132 11.01 -9.95 -3.91
C GLU A 132 11.60 -10.94 -2.89
N GLU A 133 12.77 -11.50 -3.17
CA GLU A 133 13.52 -12.41 -2.31
C GLU A 133 14.32 -11.70 -1.21
N HIS A 134 14.51 -10.38 -1.33
CA HIS A 134 15.21 -9.62 -0.29
C HIS A 134 14.40 -9.58 1.01
N PRO A 135 15.06 -9.67 2.16
CA PRO A 135 14.38 -9.62 3.45
C PRO A 135 13.67 -8.27 3.66
N LEU A 136 12.58 -8.33 4.41
CA LEU A 136 11.84 -7.14 4.83
C LEU A 136 12.41 -6.67 6.16
N GLU A 137 13.17 -5.60 6.15
CA GLU A 137 13.85 -5.12 7.35
C GLU A 137 13.17 -3.91 7.99
N GLY A 138 12.27 -3.29 7.22
CA GLY A 138 11.58 -2.08 7.66
C GLY A 138 12.53 -0.91 7.91
N ALA A 139 12.03 0.13 8.54
CA ALA A 139 12.80 1.35 8.85
C ALA A 139 12.76 1.69 10.35
N GLY A 140 12.45 0.74 11.23
CA GLY A 140 12.29 1.00 12.68
C GLY A 140 11.12 1.95 13.00
N VAL A 141 10.21 2.15 12.08
CA VAL A 141 9.00 2.95 12.25
C VAL A 141 7.82 2.01 12.43
N ARG A 142 7.01 2.23 13.44
CA ARG A 142 5.94 1.31 13.84
C ARG A 142 5.04 0.89 12.68
N PHE A 143 4.56 1.82 11.85
CA PHE A 143 3.69 1.47 10.73
C PHE A 143 4.38 0.60 9.67
N VAL A 144 5.70 0.74 9.48
CA VAL A 144 6.48 -0.13 8.59
C VAL A 144 6.68 -1.50 9.24
N THR A 145 6.95 -1.53 10.55
CA THR A 145 7.12 -2.77 11.32
C THR A 145 5.81 -3.57 11.35
N ASP A 146 4.68 -2.92 11.58
CA ASP A 146 3.35 -3.55 11.56
C ASP A 146 3.07 -4.18 10.18
N ARG A 147 3.44 -3.50 9.08
CA ARG A 147 3.31 -4.03 7.71
C ARG A 147 4.24 -5.21 7.44
N VAL A 148 5.48 -5.19 7.96
CA VAL A 148 6.39 -6.34 7.89
C VAL A 148 5.78 -7.54 8.62
N GLU A 149 5.20 -7.32 9.80
CA GLU A 149 4.52 -8.36 10.56
C GLU A 149 3.34 -8.95 9.78
N VAL A 150 2.51 -8.11 9.17
CA VAL A 150 1.40 -8.55 8.30
C VAL A 150 1.91 -9.42 7.16
N GLU A 151 2.98 -9.01 6.44
CA GLU A 151 3.54 -9.85 5.36
C GLU A 151 4.07 -11.19 5.88
N HIS A 152 4.69 -11.23 7.06
CA HIS A 152 5.12 -12.49 7.67
C HIS A 152 3.93 -13.40 8.04
N GLN A 153 2.82 -12.83 8.52
CA GLN A 153 1.58 -13.59 8.77
C GLN A 153 1.03 -14.17 7.46
N ILE A 154 1.00 -13.37 6.39
CA ILE A 154 0.55 -13.78 5.06
C ILE A 154 1.44 -14.91 4.51
N GLN A 155 2.76 -14.80 4.63
CA GLN A 155 3.69 -15.84 4.18
C GLN A 155 3.46 -17.16 4.92
N LYS A 156 3.28 -17.10 6.26
CA LYS A 156 2.95 -18.29 7.07
C LYS A 156 1.60 -18.90 6.66
N PHE A 157 0.62 -18.04 6.41
CA PHE A 157 -0.70 -18.46 5.92
C PHE A 157 -0.59 -19.16 4.57
N ALA A 158 0.08 -18.57 3.58
CA ALA A 158 0.24 -19.17 2.24
C ALA A 158 0.93 -20.54 2.25
N VAL A 159 1.85 -20.78 3.19
CA VAL A 159 2.50 -22.10 3.38
C VAL A 159 1.55 -23.10 4.02
N ARG A 160 0.74 -22.66 5.00
CA ARG A 160 -0.18 -23.54 5.73
C ARG A 160 -1.41 -23.92 4.92
N ASP A 161 -1.90 -22.96 4.10
CA ASP A 161 -3.15 -23.07 3.36
C ASP A 161 -2.89 -22.89 1.84
N PRO A 162 -2.22 -23.90 1.20
CA PRO A 162 -1.76 -23.78 -0.19
C PRO A 162 -2.89 -23.74 -1.23
N ASP A 163 -4.12 -24.09 -0.85
CA ASP A 163 -5.29 -24.01 -1.71
C ASP A 163 -5.78 -22.58 -1.92
N VAL A 164 -5.30 -21.62 -1.11
CA VAL A 164 -5.59 -20.20 -1.23
C VAL A 164 -4.45 -19.50 -1.98
N HIS A 165 -4.70 -19.09 -3.21
CA HIS A 165 -3.74 -18.35 -4.02
C HIS A 165 -3.52 -16.93 -3.47
N VAL A 166 -2.42 -16.69 -2.80
CA VAL A 166 -2.10 -15.39 -2.19
C VAL A 166 -1.23 -14.55 -3.11
N VAL A 167 -1.66 -13.30 -3.36
CA VAL A 167 -0.91 -12.30 -4.13
C VAL A 167 -0.66 -11.07 -3.27
N VAL A 168 0.60 -10.75 -3.04
CA VAL A 168 1.03 -9.53 -2.32
C VAL A 168 1.64 -8.56 -3.32
N LEU A 169 1.08 -7.36 -3.40
CA LEU A 169 1.57 -6.32 -4.30
C LEU A 169 2.33 -5.26 -3.50
N ARG A 170 3.67 -5.25 -3.60
CA ARG A 170 4.54 -4.27 -2.95
C ARG A 170 4.68 -3.04 -3.84
N PHE A 171 3.88 -2.03 -3.56
CA PHE A 171 3.86 -0.79 -4.33
C PHE A 171 5.04 0.13 -3.97
N ALA A 172 5.70 0.70 -5.00
CA ALA A 172 6.44 1.93 -4.83
C ALA A 172 5.49 3.05 -4.34
N PRO A 173 6.00 4.17 -3.79
CA PRO A 173 5.14 5.30 -3.43
C PRO A 173 4.15 5.64 -4.53
N ILE A 174 2.86 5.52 -4.21
CA ILE A 174 1.78 5.79 -5.16
C ILE A 174 1.60 7.29 -5.26
N VAL A 175 1.64 7.79 -6.50
CA VAL A 175 1.43 9.20 -6.85
C VAL A 175 0.25 9.34 -7.79
N GLY A 176 -0.35 10.51 -7.82
CA GLY A 176 -1.50 10.80 -8.66
C GLY A 176 -2.30 11.97 -8.12
N GLN A 177 -3.36 12.29 -8.84
CA GLN A 177 -4.22 13.41 -8.53
C GLN A 177 -5.00 13.20 -7.23
N THR A 178 -5.47 11.95 -6.99
CA THR A 178 -6.29 11.57 -5.85
C THR A 178 -5.50 10.86 -4.75
N ALA A 179 -4.27 10.42 -5.03
CA ALA A 179 -3.43 9.70 -4.07
C ALA A 179 -3.15 10.55 -2.83
N ASP A 180 -3.60 10.08 -1.65
CA ASP A 180 -3.40 10.74 -0.37
C ASP A 180 -2.69 9.83 0.63
N ASN A 181 -1.37 9.82 0.58
CA ASN A 181 -0.49 9.04 1.44
C ASN A 181 0.61 9.93 2.04
N PRO A 182 1.40 9.45 3.02
CA PRO A 182 2.45 10.26 3.66
C PRO A 182 3.45 10.87 2.67
N PHE A 183 3.77 10.17 1.58
CA PHE A 183 4.69 10.65 0.56
C PHE A 183 4.10 11.81 -0.27
N THR A 184 2.87 11.65 -0.77
CA THR A 184 2.22 12.71 -1.54
C THR A 184 1.97 13.95 -0.70
N ARG A 185 1.65 13.77 0.60
CA ARG A 185 1.52 14.89 1.54
C ARG A 185 2.83 15.62 1.74
N LEU A 186 3.95 14.89 1.89
CA LEU A 186 5.29 15.48 1.97
C LEU A 186 5.59 16.32 0.74
N LEU A 187 5.36 15.79 -0.46
CA LEU A 187 5.58 16.52 -1.71
C LEU A 187 4.70 17.78 -1.82
N ARG A 188 3.49 17.75 -1.27
CA ARG A 188 2.55 18.88 -1.28
C ARG A 188 2.86 19.98 -0.26
N THR A 189 3.82 19.79 0.65
CA THR A 189 4.20 20.86 1.61
C THR A 189 4.87 22.06 0.95
N GLY A 190 5.37 21.90 -0.28
CA GLY A 190 6.05 22.95 -1.04
C GLY A 190 7.53 23.14 -0.67
N PHE A 191 7.92 22.87 0.58
CA PHE A 191 9.31 22.89 1.05
C PHE A 191 9.62 21.62 1.82
N ILE A 192 10.65 20.90 1.39
CA ILE A 192 11.01 19.61 1.97
C ILE A 192 12.44 19.69 2.50
N PRO A 193 12.64 19.59 3.83
CA PRO A 193 13.97 19.48 4.38
C PRO A 193 14.61 18.16 3.97
N THR A 194 15.83 18.22 3.44
CA THR A 194 16.63 17.07 3.01
C THR A 194 17.97 17.05 3.74
N ILE A 195 18.70 15.94 3.64
CA ILE A 195 20.00 15.82 4.30
C ILE A 195 21.08 16.35 3.35
N LEU A 196 21.85 17.33 3.80
CA LEU A 196 22.94 17.92 3.05
C LEU A 196 23.95 16.83 2.62
N GLY A 197 24.28 16.79 1.32
CA GLY A 197 25.21 15.83 0.73
C GLY A 197 24.54 14.52 0.30
N PHE A 198 23.21 14.37 0.41
CA PHE A 198 22.47 13.19 -0.02
C PHE A 198 21.30 13.58 -0.94
N ASP A 199 21.14 12.78 -2.01
CA ASP A 199 20.01 12.87 -2.94
C ASP A 199 19.66 11.46 -3.41
N PRO A 200 18.95 10.67 -2.56
CA PRO A 200 18.67 9.28 -2.82
C PRO A 200 17.77 9.09 -4.03
N VAL A 201 17.95 7.98 -4.74
CA VAL A 201 17.07 7.62 -5.85
C VAL A 201 15.82 6.94 -5.32
N TRP A 202 14.67 7.41 -5.80
CA TRP A 202 13.35 6.90 -5.47
C TRP A 202 12.61 6.46 -6.74
N GLN A 203 11.68 5.55 -6.56
CA GLN A 203 10.69 5.17 -7.56
C GLN A 203 9.31 5.61 -7.11
N VAL A 204 8.41 5.79 -8.09
CA VAL A 204 6.99 6.01 -7.85
C VAL A 204 6.18 5.17 -8.82
N VAL A 205 4.91 4.95 -8.51
CA VAL A 205 3.94 4.32 -9.41
C VAL A 205 2.68 5.19 -9.45
N HIS A 206 2.09 5.35 -10.62
CA HIS A 206 0.84 6.12 -10.75
C HIS A 206 -0.35 5.36 -10.14
N GLU A 207 -1.31 6.08 -9.57
CA GLU A 207 -2.50 5.49 -8.92
C GLU A 207 -3.31 4.60 -9.87
N ASP A 208 -3.43 4.95 -11.16
CA ASP A 208 -4.11 4.12 -12.15
C ASP A 208 -3.36 2.82 -12.46
N ASP A 209 -2.03 2.87 -12.47
CA ASP A 209 -1.19 1.69 -12.65
C ASP A 209 -1.25 0.79 -11.41
N ALA A 210 -1.30 1.37 -10.22
CA ALA A 210 -1.49 0.61 -8.98
C ALA A 210 -2.84 -0.14 -8.98
N VAL A 211 -3.91 0.52 -9.38
CA VAL A 211 -5.23 -0.11 -9.54
C VAL A 211 -5.23 -1.16 -10.65
N THR A 212 -4.48 -0.93 -11.74
CA THR A 212 -4.31 -1.93 -12.82
C THR A 212 -3.62 -3.18 -12.30
N ALA A 213 -2.57 -3.04 -11.49
CA ALA A 213 -1.89 -4.19 -10.88
C ALA A 213 -2.81 -5.01 -9.96
N LEU A 214 -3.63 -4.32 -9.14
CA LEU A 214 -4.65 -4.99 -8.32
C LEU A 214 -5.64 -5.78 -9.19
N HIS A 215 -6.17 -5.17 -10.24
CA HIS A 215 -7.14 -5.82 -11.12
C HIS A 215 -6.52 -7.03 -11.84
N LEU A 216 -5.28 -6.93 -12.34
CA LEU A 216 -4.56 -8.05 -12.95
C LEU A 216 -4.36 -9.22 -11.96
N ALA A 217 -4.13 -8.92 -10.68
CA ALA A 217 -3.98 -9.94 -9.65
C ALA A 217 -5.25 -10.80 -9.44
N LEU A 218 -6.43 -10.34 -9.86
CA LEU A 218 -7.68 -11.10 -9.75
C LEU A 218 -7.71 -12.32 -10.66
N SER A 219 -7.21 -12.19 -11.89
CA SER A 219 -7.33 -13.22 -12.94
C SER A 219 -6.04 -14.00 -13.21
N THR A 220 -4.92 -13.59 -12.64
CA THR A 220 -3.63 -14.26 -12.81
C THR A 220 -3.60 -15.64 -12.12
N LYS A 221 -2.74 -16.53 -12.60
CA LYS A 221 -2.36 -17.76 -11.89
C LYS A 221 -1.14 -17.56 -10.99
N ALA A 222 -0.52 -16.38 -11.02
CA ALA A 222 0.66 -16.10 -10.24
C ALA A 222 0.32 -15.94 -8.76
N GLU A 223 1.30 -16.30 -7.91
CA GLU A 223 1.23 -16.29 -6.45
C GLU A 223 2.50 -15.71 -5.85
N GLY A 224 2.40 -15.28 -4.60
CA GLY A 224 3.52 -14.71 -3.84
C GLY A 224 3.59 -13.19 -3.94
N SER A 225 4.76 -12.62 -3.68
CA SER A 225 4.98 -11.19 -3.66
C SER A 225 5.44 -10.67 -5.01
N PHE A 226 5.03 -9.43 -5.36
CA PHE A 226 5.36 -8.74 -6.60
C PHE A 226 5.64 -7.27 -6.34
N ASN A 227 6.79 -6.78 -6.80
CA ASN A 227 7.10 -5.37 -6.78
C ASN A 227 6.35 -4.64 -7.91
N VAL A 228 5.53 -3.67 -7.55
CA VAL A 228 4.76 -2.85 -8.49
C VAL A 228 5.35 -1.44 -8.50
N VAL A 229 6.12 -1.17 -9.54
CA VAL A 229 6.89 0.06 -9.70
C VAL A 229 6.59 0.72 -11.05
N GLY A 230 6.78 2.04 -11.13
CA GLY A 230 6.68 2.76 -12.40
C GLY A 230 7.83 2.46 -13.37
N ASP A 231 7.84 3.16 -14.48
CA ASP A 231 8.80 2.97 -15.56
C ASP A 231 10.21 3.51 -15.25
N SER A 232 10.34 4.41 -14.27
CA SER A 232 11.56 5.15 -14.01
C SER A 232 11.84 5.36 -12.52
N ALA A 233 13.10 5.61 -12.21
CA ALA A 233 13.58 6.05 -10.91
C ALA A 233 14.33 7.38 -11.08
N ALA A 234 14.25 8.27 -10.09
CA ALA A 234 14.90 9.57 -10.16
C ALA A 234 15.42 10.02 -8.79
N PRO A 235 16.43 10.92 -8.74
CA PRO A 235 16.81 11.58 -7.50
C PRO A 235 15.63 12.25 -6.82
N PHE A 236 15.58 12.18 -5.48
CA PHE A 236 14.48 12.74 -4.70
C PHE A 236 14.26 14.25 -4.96
N SER A 237 15.35 15.00 -5.14
CA SER A 237 15.28 16.43 -5.52
C SER A 237 14.55 16.66 -6.84
N THR A 238 14.73 15.78 -7.82
CA THR A 238 14.02 15.84 -9.10
C THR A 238 12.55 15.52 -8.92
N ILE A 239 12.20 14.49 -8.16
CA ILE A 239 10.81 14.14 -7.82
C ILE A 239 10.12 15.32 -7.12
N ALA A 240 10.75 15.89 -6.10
CA ALA A 240 10.23 17.04 -5.38
C ALA A 240 9.97 18.23 -6.31
N ARG A 241 10.94 18.58 -7.16
CA ARG A 241 10.83 19.66 -8.13
C ARG A 241 9.70 19.43 -9.14
N LEU A 242 9.56 18.22 -9.66
CA LEU A 242 8.48 17.86 -10.58
C LEU A 242 7.11 17.92 -9.90
N ALA A 243 7.01 17.59 -8.63
CA ALA A 243 5.80 17.74 -7.82
C ALA A 243 5.50 19.22 -7.43
N GLY A 244 6.40 20.16 -7.73
CA GLY A 244 6.25 21.57 -7.38
C GLY A 244 6.81 21.95 -6.01
N ALA A 245 7.54 21.06 -5.35
CA ALA A 245 8.20 21.33 -4.08
C ALA A 245 9.68 21.73 -4.29
N ARG A 246 10.24 22.38 -3.27
CA ARG A 246 11.67 22.73 -3.21
C ARG A 246 12.33 21.97 -2.06
N THR A 247 13.48 21.37 -2.32
CA THR A 247 14.30 20.77 -1.29
C THR A 247 15.16 21.79 -0.59
N VAL A 248 15.27 21.69 0.73
CA VAL A 248 16.12 22.56 1.57
C VAL A 248 17.14 21.64 2.27
N PRO A 249 18.39 21.56 1.76
CA PRO A 249 19.39 20.68 2.36
C PRO A 249 19.88 21.26 3.70
N LEU A 250 19.78 20.45 4.76
CA LEU A 250 20.21 20.77 6.11
C LEU A 250 21.25 19.77 6.60
N PRO A 251 22.20 20.16 7.45
CA PRO A 251 23.08 19.21 8.13
C PRO A 251 22.26 18.14 8.87
N GLY A 252 22.61 16.85 8.69
CA GLY A 252 21.83 15.73 9.24
C GLY A 252 21.55 15.84 10.75
N PRO A 253 22.53 16.19 11.62
CA PRO A 253 22.28 16.39 13.06
C PRO A 253 21.26 17.50 13.33
N LEU A 254 21.29 18.61 12.58
CA LEU A 254 20.35 19.72 12.74
C LEU A 254 18.93 19.28 12.33
N LEU A 255 18.79 18.61 11.19
CA LEU A 255 17.50 18.08 10.73
C LEU A 255 16.90 17.12 11.77
N ARG A 256 17.72 16.20 12.31
CA ARG A 256 17.29 15.27 13.36
C ARG A 256 16.82 16.01 14.62
N ALA A 257 17.58 16.99 15.09
CA ALA A 257 17.22 17.78 16.26
C ALA A 257 15.92 18.56 16.05
N THR A 258 15.73 19.13 14.85
CA THR A 258 14.51 19.85 14.48
C THR A 258 13.28 18.91 14.50
N ILE A 259 13.39 17.72 13.93
CA ILE A 259 12.30 16.74 13.94
C ILE A 259 11.94 16.34 15.36
N LEU A 260 12.94 16.01 16.20
CA LEU A 260 12.71 15.65 17.60
C LEU A 260 12.03 16.78 18.39
N ALA A 261 12.43 18.02 18.15
CA ALA A 261 11.80 19.19 18.78
C ALA A 261 10.34 19.36 18.35
N LEU A 262 10.04 19.19 17.04
CA LEU A 262 8.68 19.26 16.51
C LEU A 262 7.79 18.11 17.01
N GLU A 263 8.34 16.90 17.12
CA GLU A 263 7.64 15.74 17.70
C GLU A 263 7.31 16.00 19.18
N SER A 264 8.27 16.50 19.96
CA SER A 264 8.07 16.81 21.39
C SER A 264 7.04 17.93 21.61
N ALA A 265 6.92 18.85 20.65
CA ALA A 265 5.92 19.93 20.65
C ALA A 265 4.55 19.50 20.10
N GLY A 266 4.40 18.25 19.62
CA GLY A 266 3.17 17.75 19.03
C GLY A 266 2.83 18.38 17.66
N VAL A 267 3.78 19.06 17.03
CA VAL A 267 3.59 19.80 15.76
C VAL A 267 3.84 18.93 14.54
N ALA A 268 4.73 17.95 14.63
CA ALA A 268 5.05 17.04 13.52
C ALA A 268 5.06 15.59 13.99
N SER A 269 4.67 14.70 13.09
CA SER A 269 4.70 13.26 13.30
C SER A 269 5.49 12.55 12.17
N VAL A 270 6.68 13.09 11.85
CA VAL A 270 7.62 12.42 10.94
C VAL A 270 8.64 11.67 11.79
N PRO A 271 8.52 10.36 11.96
CA PRO A 271 9.44 9.59 12.78
C PRO A 271 10.88 9.70 12.26
N VAL A 272 11.83 9.96 13.19
CA VAL A 272 13.26 10.08 12.87
C VAL A 272 13.81 8.95 11.98
N PRO A 273 13.42 7.68 12.17
CA PRO A 273 13.89 6.60 11.30
C PRO A 273 13.54 6.78 9.80
N LEU A 274 12.50 7.55 9.46
CA LEU A 274 12.18 7.86 8.06
C LEU A 274 13.25 8.72 7.37
N LEU A 275 14.14 9.38 8.13
CA LEU A 275 15.30 10.08 7.55
C LEU A 275 16.23 9.16 6.77
N ALA A 276 16.21 7.85 7.03
CA ALA A 276 16.96 6.88 6.24
C ALA A 276 16.56 6.92 4.76
N PHE A 277 15.27 7.09 4.48
CA PHE A 277 14.76 7.21 3.09
C PHE A 277 15.18 8.51 2.40
N LEU A 278 15.50 9.56 3.14
CA LEU A 278 16.07 10.80 2.60
C LEU A 278 17.60 10.74 2.48
N ARG A 279 18.22 9.63 2.90
CA ARG A 279 19.66 9.45 2.87
C ARG A 279 20.12 8.35 1.91
N TYR A 280 19.37 7.25 1.83
CA TYR A 280 19.75 6.07 1.07
C TYR A 280 18.69 5.75 0.02
N SER A 281 19.14 5.31 -1.15
CA SER A 281 18.26 4.84 -2.22
C SER A 281 17.58 3.52 -1.84
N TRP A 282 16.37 3.33 -2.33
CA TRP A 282 15.56 2.13 -2.07
C TRP A 282 14.63 1.89 -3.26
N ILE A 283 15.16 1.28 -4.28
CA ILE A 283 14.44 0.95 -5.51
C ILE A 283 14.21 -0.55 -5.61
N ALA A 284 13.16 -0.95 -6.28
CA ALA A 284 12.76 -2.34 -6.42
C ALA A 284 12.70 -2.76 -7.89
N ASP A 285 12.98 -4.03 -8.15
CA ASP A 285 12.85 -4.63 -9.48
C ASP A 285 11.41 -5.08 -9.74
N GLY A 286 10.77 -4.55 -10.77
CA GLY A 286 9.43 -4.90 -11.20
C GLY A 286 9.35 -6.04 -12.23
N GLN A 287 10.45 -6.74 -12.53
CA GLN A 287 10.46 -7.76 -13.59
C GLN A 287 9.53 -8.93 -13.30
N ARG A 288 9.40 -9.33 -12.03
CA ARG A 288 8.52 -10.43 -11.66
C ARG A 288 7.05 -10.09 -11.93
N ALA A 289 6.62 -8.88 -11.57
CA ALA A 289 5.27 -8.40 -11.88
C ALA A 289 5.02 -8.36 -13.40
N ARG A 290 5.99 -7.89 -14.18
CA ARG A 290 5.88 -7.89 -15.66
C ARG A 290 5.72 -9.29 -16.23
N LYS A 291 6.57 -10.23 -15.82
CA LYS A 291 6.61 -11.59 -16.39
C LYS A 291 5.43 -12.47 -15.95
N GLN A 292 4.99 -12.35 -14.70
CA GLN A 292 4.03 -13.28 -14.11
C GLN A 292 2.62 -12.68 -13.95
N LEU A 293 2.49 -11.37 -13.65
CA LEU A 293 1.19 -10.69 -13.60
C LEU A 293 0.80 -10.04 -14.94
N GLY A 294 1.75 -9.90 -15.87
CA GLY A 294 1.53 -9.11 -17.10
C GLY A 294 1.40 -7.61 -16.80
N PHE A 295 1.93 -7.15 -15.65
CA PHE A 295 1.86 -5.75 -15.27
C PHE A 295 2.94 -4.95 -15.99
N GLU A 296 2.52 -3.93 -16.73
CA GLU A 296 3.39 -2.89 -17.27
C GLU A 296 2.84 -1.52 -16.88
N PRO A 297 3.68 -0.64 -16.30
CA PRO A 297 3.26 0.72 -16.01
C PRO A 297 2.94 1.44 -17.32
N ARG A 298 1.78 2.07 -17.40
CA ARG A 298 1.28 2.76 -18.59
C ARG A 298 1.44 4.26 -18.52
N VAL A 299 1.46 4.80 -17.31
CA VAL A 299 1.62 6.24 -17.09
C VAL A 299 3.11 6.56 -16.98
N PRO A 300 3.68 7.33 -17.94
CA PRO A 300 5.07 7.71 -17.90
C PRO A 300 5.42 8.52 -16.64
N PHE A 301 6.63 8.39 -16.13
CA PHE A 301 7.08 9.04 -14.90
C PHE A 301 6.80 10.54 -14.87
N LEU A 302 7.07 11.26 -15.97
CA LEU A 302 6.82 12.72 -16.02
C LEU A 302 5.33 13.06 -15.93
N GLU A 303 4.46 12.27 -16.53
CA GLU A 303 3.01 12.41 -16.46
C GLU A 303 2.50 12.09 -15.05
N ALA A 304 2.98 10.99 -14.45
CA ALA A 304 2.68 10.64 -13.07
C ALA A 304 3.05 11.76 -12.08
N MET A 305 4.18 12.41 -12.28
CA MET A 305 4.59 13.55 -11.45
C MET A 305 3.78 14.83 -11.76
N ALA A 306 3.39 15.06 -13.00
CA ALA A 306 2.57 16.20 -13.39
C ALA A 306 1.15 16.11 -12.82
N SER A 307 0.55 14.90 -12.80
CA SER A 307 -0.80 14.66 -12.25
C SER A 307 -0.94 15.08 -10.78
N MET A 308 0.16 15.04 -10.01
CA MET A 308 0.16 15.51 -8.62
C MET A 308 -0.14 17.00 -8.45
N ARG A 309 0.10 17.83 -9.49
CA ARG A 309 -0.17 19.26 -9.46
C ARG A 309 -1.63 19.58 -9.76
N GLU A 310 -2.29 18.71 -10.47
CA GLU A 310 -3.68 18.84 -10.88
C GLU A 310 -4.59 18.32 -9.76
N ARG A 311 -4.89 19.14 -8.75
CA ARG A 311 -5.88 18.78 -7.74
C ARG A 311 -7.28 18.73 -8.36
N ARG A 312 -7.98 17.60 -8.28
CA ARG A 312 -9.45 17.63 -8.32
C ARG A 312 -9.93 18.31 -7.03
N THR A 313 -10.49 19.51 -7.17
CA THR A 313 -11.23 20.22 -6.13
C THR A 313 -12.50 19.45 -5.75
#